data_7a0e73709c76a0fa8ef08ff222c87db5
#
_entry.id   7a0e73709c76a0fa8ef08ff222c87db5
#
_cell.length_a   1.000
_cell.length_b   1.000
_cell.length_c   1.000
_cell.angle_alpha   90.00
_cell.angle_beta   90.00
_cell.angle_gamma   90.00
#
_symmetry.space_group_name_H-M   'P 1'
#
loop_
_entity.id
_entity.type
_entity.pdbx_description
1 polymer ?
#
loop_
_entity_poly.entity_id
_entity_poly.type
_entity_poly.pdbx_seq_one_letter_code
_entity_poly.pdbx_strand_id
1 'polypeptide(L)'
;MLTTLDWFLVAIYLSCLVAMSLYLSRRQETAEDYFVASNSSGPISIALSVMATQCSTNSILGAPAFVAFVVGGGLVWLQYELALPLAMIFIAIFLIPVFHRQRLISVYLYLGRRFDSKTQLLISGMFQLSRAAVAGITVYGVASMIAITTGLSFAQSVVLFGAITIIYDVLGGIRAVIFSDVIQMIILTSVLGYLAYLLIGSAGGLESMLGQIPAERTAALSFRHHGLGDGHDFAFLPMLIGGFFLYVAYYGCDQSQVQRQLCAATQDDNQKILFINGVLRFPLVLLYCLIGAGLAAYASSHSDFLPSLPLINEAPNYNMALPVLFSRELPVGVVGLAVVALLAAAMSSLDSVINSLSATTLKDFVKPAMKERIATPAQELWWGRALTVFWGVFALVTAFFVDDIASTVIVAVNKVGSLINGPILGVFLLGLMTKTATGRGARIGFFVGLAVNAFLWAVIPSISWLWWNVIGLAATICMGLMTSGQASSEQELTDLLWSPAFYRNAGFTKSWVPAYGFLGLWTLLLMGVLLGFGTR
;
A
#
# COMPACT_ATOMS: atom_id res chain seq x y z
N MET A 1 -28.28 -11.49 -5.24
CA MET A 1 -27.71 -12.55 -4.38
C MET A 1 -26.90 -13.50 -5.24
N LEU A 2 -25.78 -14.00 -4.71
CA LEU A 2 -24.92 -14.96 -5.43
C LEU A 2 -25.68 -16.26 -5.72
N THR A 3 -25.50 -16.80 -6.92
CA THR A 3 -26.03 -18.10 -7.32
C THR A 3 -25.14 -19.24 -6.80
N THR A 4 -25.59 -20.48 -6.95
CA THR A 4 -24.79 -21.67 -6.60
C THR A 4 -23.46 -21.72 -7.35
N LEU A 5 -23.44 -21.29 -8.63
CA LEU A 5 -22.22 -21.23 -9.44
C LEU A 5 -21.23 -20.19 -8.90
N ASP A 6 -21.73 -19.02 -8.50
CA ASP A 6 -20.89 -17.96 -7.93
C ASP A 6 -20.22 -18.43 -6.62
N TRP A 7 -21.00 -19.07 -5.73
CA TRP A 7 -20.49 -19.65 -4.51
C TRP A 7 -19.47 -20.78 -4.75
N PHE A 8 -19.68 -21.58 -5.79
CA PHE A 8 -18.74 -22.63 -6.18
C PHE A 8 -17.40 -22.06 -6.62
N LEU A 9 -17.39 -20.96 -7.40
CA LEU A 9 -16.17 -20.27 -7.81
C LEU A 9 -15.41 -19.67 -6.60
N VAL A 10 -16.13 -19.04 -5.68
CA VAL A 10 -15.55 -18.52 -4.43
C VAL A 10 -14.94 -19.65 -3.59
N ALA A 11 -15.66 -20.76 -3.42
CA ALA A 11 -15.20 -21.91 -2.63
C ALA A 11 -13.96 -22.57 -3.26
N ILE A 12 -13.91 -22.74 -4.58
CA ILE A 12 -12.72 -23.27 -5.28
C ILE A 12 -11.53 -22.35 -5.04
N TYR A 13 -11.69 -21.03 -5.25
CA TYR A 13 -10.61 -20.07 -5.04
C TYR A 13 -10.03 -20.16 -3.62
N LEU A 14 -10.87 -20.09 -2.60
CA LEU A 14 -10.45 -20.15 -1.20
C LEU A 14 -9.82 -21.50 -0.85
N SER A 15 -10.35 -22.61 -1.37
CA SER A 15 -9.79 -23.94 -1.17
C SER A 15 -8.41 -24.10 -1.83
N CYS A 16 -8.23 -23.54 -3.03
CA CYS A 16 -6.94 -23.53 -3.73
C CYS A 16 -5.87 -22.75 -2.94
N LEU A 17 -6.24 -21.60 -2.35
CA LEU A 17 -5.31 -20.82 -1.51
C LEU A 17 -4.84 -21.61 -0.29
N VAL A 18 -5.76 -22.24 0.44
CA VAL A 18 -5.43 -23.05 1.61
C VAL A 18 -4.57 -24.26 1.21
N ALA A 19 -4.94 -24.97 0.14
CA ALA A 19 -4.18 -26.13 -0.36
C ALA A 19 -2.75 -25.73 -0.77
N MET A 20 -2.60 -24.60 -1.46
CA MET A 20 -1.30 -24.04 -1.85
C MET A 20 -0.46 -23.71 -0.61
N SER A 21 -1.03 -23.07 0.40
CA SER A 21 -0.35 -22.72 1.63
C SER A 21 0.11 -23.95 2.41
N LEU A 22 -0.73 -24.99 2.49
CA LEU A 22 -0.38 -26.29 3.06
C LEU A 22 0.79 -26.96 2.32
N TYR A 23 0.81 -26.87 0.99
CA TYR A 23 1.92 -27.40 0.20
C TYR A 23 3.23 -26.65 0.46
N LEU A 24 3.18 -25.32 0.51
CA LEU A 24 4.37 -24.48 0.72
C LEU A 24 4.87 -24.50 2.17
N SER A 25 3.98 -24.76 3.15
CA SER A 25 4.34 -24.86 4.58
C SER A 25 5.37 -25.96 4.87
N ARG A 26 5.39 -27.02 4.05
CA ARG A 26 6.30 -28.19 4.22
C ARG A 26 7.79 -27.84 4.07
N ARG A 27 8.10 -26.64 3.57
CA ARG A 27 9.48 -26.18 3.32
C ARG A 27 9.94 -25.06 4.26
N GLN A 28 9.21 -24.86 5.36
CA GLN A 28 9.51 -23.80 6.32
C GLN A 28 10.07 -24.39 7.60
N GLU A 29 11.35 -24.19 7.84
CA GLU A 29 12.06 -24.68 9.02
C GLU A 29 12.49 -23.54 9.95
N THR A 30 12.63 -22.32 9.42
CA THR A 30 13.14 -21.16 10.15
C THR A 30 12.21 -19.95 10.01
N ALA A 31 12.38 -18.97 10.91
CA ALA A 31 11.70 -17.68 10.78
C ALA A 31 12.17 -16.90 9.52
N GLU A 32 13.37 -17.13 9.03
CA GLU A 32 13.86 -16.58 7.76
C GLU A 32 13.09 -17.14 6.57
N ASP A 33 12.82 -18.45 6.54
CA ASP A 33 11.97 -19.05 5.51
C ASP A 33 10.57 -18.48 5.55
N TYR A 34 10.05 -18.26 6.75
CA TYR A 34 8.68 -17.81 6.98
C TYR A 34 8.47 -16.34 6.60
N PHE A 35 9.40 -15.43 6.93
CA PHE A 35 9.24 -13.98 6.76
C PHE A 35 9.92 -13.39 5.54
N VAL A 36 11.00 -13.98 5.01
CA VAL A 36 11.75 -13.45 3.86
C VAL A 36 12.06 -14.52 2.81
N ALA A 37 11.41 -15.68 2.87
CA ALA A 37 11.52 -16.78 1.90
C ALA A 37 12.99 -17.19 1.61
N SER A 38 13.89 -17.02 2.59
CA SER A 38 15.35 -17.23 2.44
C SER A 38 15.94 -16.54 1.21
N ASN A 39 15.41 -15.37 0.81
CA ASN A 39 15.83 -14.56 -0.34
C ASN A 39 15.85 -15.35 -1.67
N SER A 40 14.83 -16.17 -1.93
CA SER A 40 14.81 -17.12 -3.07
C SER A 40 13.66 -16.89 -4.06
N SER A 41 12.87 -15.82 -3.89
CA SER A 41 11.73 -15.53 -4.76
C SER A 41 12.17 -14.77 -6.02
N GLY A 42 11.52 -15.07 -7.16
CA GLY A 42 11.82 -14.43 -8.44
C GLY A 42 11.34 -12.96 -8.51
N PRO A 43 12.06 -12.08 -9.22
CA PRO A 43 11.77 -10.64 -9.22
C PRO A 43 10.40 -10.28 -9.79
N ILE A 44 9.88 -11.01 -10.77
CA ILE A 44 8.55 -10.77 -11.36
C ILE A 44 7.46 -11.08 -10.33
N SER A 45 7.55 -12.22 -9.64
CA SER A 45 6.59 -12.60 -8.61
C SER A 45 6.59 -11.61 -7.46
N ILE A 46 7.77 -11.14 -7.03
CA ILE A 46 7.88 -10.12 -5.99
C ILE A 46 7.29 -8.79 -6.48
N ALA A 47 7.55 -8.37 -7.72
CA ALA A 47 7.02 -7.12 -8.25
C ALA A 47 5.48 -7.15 -8.30
N LEU A 48 4.87 -8.25 -8.73
CA LEU A 48 3.43 -8.43 -8.73
C LEU A 48 2.87 -8.46 -7.32
N SER A 49 3.56 -9.09 -6.36
CA SER A 49 3.18 -9.11 -4.95
C SER A 49 3.22 -7.71 -4.32
N VAL A 50 4.26 -6.91 -4.61
CA VAL A 50 4.36 -5.50 -4.19
C VAL A 50 3.19 -4.69 -4.75
N MET A 51 2.82 -4.91 -6.02
CA MET A 51 1.64 -4.28 -6.64
C MET A 51 0.33 -4.74 -5.99
N ALA A 52 0.15 -6.04 -5.75
CA ALA A 52 -1.02 -6.62 -5.14
C ALA A 52 -1.28 -6.05 -3.74
N THR A 53 -0.24 -5.93 -2.92
CA THR A 53 -0.32 -5.34 -1.58
C THR A 53 -0.86 -3.91 -1.60
N GLN A 54 -0.50 -3.11 -2.61
CA GLN A 54 -1.02 -1.75 -2.76
C GLN A 54 -2.42 -1.72 -3.40
N CYS A 55 -2.77 -2.71 -4.20
CA CYS A 55 -4.08 -2.84 -4.84
C CYS A 55 -5.11 -3.41 -3.87
N SER A 56 -5.26 -2.77 -2.72
CA SER A 56 -6.19 -3.18 -1.68
C SER A 56 -7.64 -2.99 -2.11
N THR A 57 -8.55 -3.64 -1.39
CA THR A 57 -9.99 -3.38 -1.53
C THR A 57 -10.32 -1.89 -1.40
N ASN A 58 -9.60 -1.19 -0.52
CA ASN A 58 -9.76 0.27 -0.37
C ASN A 58 -9.46 1.02 -1.67
N SER A 59 -8.50 0.55 -2.48
CA SER A 59 -8.21 1.14 -3.80
C SER A 59 -9.29 0.78 -4.82
N ILE A 60 -9.74 -0.48 -4.84
CA ILE A 60 -10.74 -0.96 -5.82
C ILE A 60 -12.12 -0.36 -5.57
N LEU A 61 -12.53 -0.22 -4.32
CA LEU A 61 -13.80 0.40 -3.97
C LEU A 61 -13.71 1.93 -3.97
N GLY A 62 -12.64 2.46 -3.35
CA GLY A 62 -12.49 3.89 -3.12
C GLY A 62 -12.05 4.69 -4.34
N ALA A 63 -11.18 4.18 -5.22
CA ALA A 63 -10.73 4.94 -6.37
C ALA A 63 -11.86 5.15 -7.42
N PRO A 64 -12.65 4.13 -7.81
CA PRO A 64 -13.82 4.38 -8.66
C PRO A 64 -14.86 5.30 -8.01
N ALA A 65 -15.12 5.14 -6.71
CA ALA A 65 -16.02 6.02 -5.96
C ALA A 65 -15.52 7.48 -5.95
N PHE A 66 -14.21 7.68 -5.74
CA PHE A 66 -13.57 9.00 -5.80
C PHE A 66 -13.73 9.64 -7.17
N VAL A 67 -13.46 8.91 -8.23
CA VAL A 67 -13.60 9.42 -9.60
C VAL A 67 -15.04 9.75 -9.93
N ALA A 68 -15.97 8.88 -9.53
CA ALA A 68 -17.37 9.03 -9.90
C ALA A 68 -18.12 10.08 -9.08
N PHE A 69 -17.94 10.14 -7.75
CA PHE A 69 -18.90 10.78 -6.86
C PHE A 69 -18.32 11.78 -5.86
N VAL A 70 -17.03 11.66 -5.49
CA VAL A 70 -16.45 12.55 -4.48
C VAL A 70 -16.29 13.97 -5.00
N VAL A 71 -16.59 14.96 -4.17
CA VAL A 71 -16.39 16.38 -4.49
C VAL A 71 -14.89 16.66 -4.69
N GLY A 72 -14.55 17.34 -5.79
CA GLY A 72 -13.16 17.57 -6.18
C GLY A 72 -12.46 16.34 -6.77
N GLY A 73 -13.13 15.17 -6.81
CA GLY A 73 -12.63 13.94 -7.44
C GLY A 73 -12.68 13.99 -8.97
N GLY A 74 -12.46 12.86 -9.59
CA GLY A 74 -12.38 12.70 -11.04
C GLY A 74 -11.06 12.05 -11.48
N LEU A 75 -10.76 12.10 -12.77
CA LEU A 75 -9.51 11.58 -13.34
C LEU A 75 -8.25 12.29 -12.80
N VAL A 76 -8.42 13.39 -12.08
CA VAL A 76 -7.36 14.10 -11.36
C VAL A 76 -6.54 13.19 -10.42
N TRP A 77 -7.08 12.05 -9.99
CA TRP A 77 -6.32 11.06 -9.22
C TRP A 77 -5.11 10.52 -9.99
N LEU A 78 -5.17 10.46 -11.33
CA LEU A 78 -4.10 9.94 -12.17
C LEU A 78 -2.80 10.76 -12.09
N GLN A 79 -2.88 12.08 -11.81
CA GLN A 79 -1.68 12.91 -11.68
C GLN A 79 -0.81 12.50 -10.48
N TYR A 80 -1.40 11.88 -9.44
CA TYR A 80 -0.68 11.33 -8.31
C TYR A 80 0.28 10.21 -8.70
N GLU A 81 -0.08 9.41 -9.71
CA GLU A 81 0.73 8.28 -10.18
C GLU A 81 1.99 8.72 -10.97
N LEU A 82 2.09 10.00 -11.37
CA LEU A 82 3.30 10.56 -11.96
C LEU A 82 4.48 10.57 -10.96
N ALA A 83 4.19 10.62 -9.68
CA ALA A 83 5.19 10.60 -8.61
C ALA A 83 5.86 9.23 -8.45
N LEU A 84 5.16 8.14 -8.79
CA LEU A 84 5.61 6.79 -8.48
C LEU A 84 6.89 6.37 -9.23
N PRO A 85 7.02 6.52 -10.56
CA PRO A 85 8.27 6.14 -11.25
C PRO A 85 9.48 6.89 -10.68
N LEU A 86 9.30 8.16 -10.31
CA LEU A 86 10.36 8.97 -9.68
C LEU A 86 10.73 8.45 -8.29
N ALA A 87 9.73 8.06 -7.49
CA ALA A 87 9.94 7.45 -6.19
C ALA A 87 10.67 6.10 -6.32
N MET A 88 10.34 5.28 -7.33
CA MET A 88 11.03 4.01 -7.59
C MET A 88 12.51 4.23 -7.90
N ILE A 89 12.85 5.25 -8.70
CA ILE A 89 14.26 5.63 -8.97
C ILE A 89 14.97 5.99 -7.65
N PHE A 90 14.34 6.83 -6.83
CA PHE A 90 14.93 7.27 -5.56
C PHE A 90 15.19 6.09 -4.62
N ILE A 91 14.21 5.20 -4.44
CA ILE A 91 14.33 4.02 -3.57
C ILE A 91 15.42 3.07 -4.10
N ALA A 92 15.46 2.87 -5.41
CA ALA A 92 16.42 2.00 -6.09
C ALA A 92 17.86 2.47 -5.93
N ILE A 93 18.08 3.77 -5.87
CA ILE A 93 19.43 4.36 -5.72
C ILE A 93 19.83 4.49 -4.25
N PHE A 94 18.92 4.98 -3.39
CA PHE A 94 19.31 5.47 -2.07
C PHE A 94 19.00 4.52 -0.91
N LEU A 95 17.89 3.75 -0.97
CA LEU A 95 17.45 2.95 0.17
C LEU A 95 17.82 1.47 0.05
N ILE A 96 17.33 0.83 -1.01
CA ILE A 96 17.42 -0.62 -1.18
C ILE A 96 18.86 -1.16 -1.21
N PRO A 97 19.85 -0.50 -1.85
CA PRO A 97 21.22 -1.02 -1.83
C PRO A 97 21.78 -1.17 -0.41
N VAL A 98 21.45 -0.23 0.49
CA VAL A 98 21.88 -0.30 1.90
C VAL A 98 21.13 -1.42 2.64
N PHE A 99 19.80 -1.50 2.49
CA PHE A 99 19.00 -2.49 3.21
C PHE A 99 19.31 -3.93 2.77
N HIS A 100 19.45 -4.18 1.49
CA HIS A 100 19.77 -5.49 0.95
C HIS A 100 21.14 -5.99 1.43
N ARG A 101 22.16 -5.11 1.46
CA ARG A 101 23.49 -5.46 1.98
C ARG A 101 23.46 -5.89 3.46
N GLN A 102 22.53 -5.33 4.24
CA GLN A 102 22.37 -5.63 5.65
C GLN A 102 21.64 -6.94 5.96
N ARG A 103 21.04 -7.61 4.94
CA ARG A 103 20.24 -8.85 5.07
C ARG A 103 19.23 -8.78 6.21
N LEU A 104 18.37 -7.77 6.15
CA LEU A 104 17.39 -7.49 7.19
C LEU A 104 16.16 -8.38 7.05
N ILE A 105 15.51 -8.74 8.17
CA ILE A 105 14.14 -9.29 8.20
C ILE A 105 13.15 -8.17 8.50
N SER A 106 13.50 -7.27 9.40
CA SER A 106 12.78 -6.02 9.67
C SER A 106 13.63 -4.84 9.20
N VAL A 107 13.04 -3.93 8.41
CA VAL A 107 13.74 -2.72 7.95
C VAL A 107 14.16 -1.82 9.12
N TYR A 108 13.45 -1.90 10.25
CA TYR A 108 13.76 -1.09 11.44
C TYR A 108 15.02 -1.55 12.17
N LEU A 109 15.49 -2.80 11.96
CA LEU A 109 16.81 -3.25 12.43
C LEU A 109 17.94 -2.37 11.89
N TYR A 110 17.77 -1.78 10.69
CA TYR A 110 18.70 -0.79 10.18
C TYR A 110 18.85 0.40 11.14
N LEU A 111 17.74 0.93 11.66
CA LEU A 111 17.76 2.06 12.60
C LEU A 111 18.43 1.69 13.93
N GLY A 112 18.26 0.45 14.37
CA GLY A 112 18.94 -0.09 15.55
C GLY A 112 20.46 -0.16 15.38
N ARG A 113 20.92 -0.60 14.18
CA ARG A 113 22.35 -0.65 13.83
C ARG A 113 22.94 0.73 13.59
N ARG A 114 22.17 1.66 13.01
CA ARG A 114 22.62 3.00 12.65
C ARG A 114 22.60 3.97 13.84
N PHE A 115 21.63 3.86 14.70
CA PHE A 115 21.40 4.75 15.82
C PHE A 115 21.46 4.01 17.16
N ASP A 116 20.35 3.49 17.60
CA ASP A 116 20.19 2.73 18.83
C ASP A 116 18.86 1.95 18.87
N SER A 117 18.77 1.01 19.82
CA SER A 117 17.54 0.21 20.01
C SER A 117 16.31 1.06 20.36
N LYS A 118 16.47 2.22 21.00
CA LYS A 118 15.33 3.09 21.35
C LYS A 118 14.71 3.70 20.09
N THR A 119 15.53 4.11 19.12
CA THR A 119 15.08 4.64 17.83
C THR A 119 14.41 3.54 16.99
N GLN A 120 15.00 2.34 16.96
CA GLN A 120 14.39 1.18 16.31
C GLN A 120 13.00 0.88 16.87
N LEU A 121 12.88 0.72 18.19
CA LEU A 121 11.62 0.38 18.86
C LEU A 121 10.55 1.45 18.67
N LEU A 122 10.94 2.74 18.72
CA LEU A 122 10.02 3.86 18.48
C LEU A 122 9.42 3.77 17.07
N ILE A 123 10.24 3.70 16.04
CA ILE A 123 9.77 3.74 14.66
C ILE A 123 9.04 2.45 14.27
N SER A 124 9.54 1.28 14.72
CA SER A 124 8.84 0.00 14.56
C SER A 124 7.47 0.00 15.27
N GLY A 125 7.37 0.56 16.48
CA GLY A 125 6.12 0.71 17.22
C GLY A 125 5.14 1.62 16.49
N MET A 126 5.58 2.75 15.96
CA MET A 126 4.74 3.67 15.17
C MET A 126 4.22 3.01 13.89
N PHE A 127 5.05 2.24 13.19
CA PHE A 127 4.62 1.41 12.07
C PHE A 127 3.53 0.43 12.50
N GLN A 128 3.73 -0.31 13.60
CA GLN A 128 2.76 -1.31 14.05
C GLN A 128 1.41 -0.66 14.39
N LEU A 129 1.41 0.46 15.10
CA LEU A 129 0.18 1.19 15.43
C LEU A 129 -0.57 1.65 14.17
N SER A 130 0.14 2.24 13.20
CA SER A 130 -0.48 2.74 11.98
C SER A 130 -1.02 1.60 11.11
N ARG A 131 -0.28 0.51 10.95
CA ARG A 131 -0.69 -0.62 10.10
C ARG A 131 -1.77 -1.48 10.74
N ALA A 132 -1.78 -1.62 12.05
CA ALA A 132 -2.85 -2.29 12.78
C ALA A 132 -4.20 -1.57 12.59
N ALA A 133 -4.21 -0.22 12.67
CA ALA A 133 -5.40 0.58 12.39
C ALA A 133 -5.88 0.39 10.92
N VAL A 134 -4.96 0.45 9.95
CA VAL A 134 -5.28 0.24 8.52
C VAL A 134 -5.81 -1.17 8.27
N ALA A 135 -5.28 -2.20 8.95
CA ALA A 135 -5.78 -3.57 8.84
C ALA A 135 -7.25 -3.68 9.25
N GLY A 136 -7.64 -3.08 10.38
CA GLY A 136 -9.04 -3.03 10.82
C GLY A 136 -9.96 -2.36 9.79
N ILE A 137 -9.55 -1.21 9.24
CA ILE A 137 -10.29 -0.50 8.18
C ILE A 137 -10.44 -1.37 6.94
N THR A 138 -9.39 -2.09 6.54
CA THR A 138 -9.44 -2.99 5.38
C THR A 138 -10.44 -4.13 5.61
N VAL A 139 -10.40 -4.78 6.78
CA VAL A 139 -11.35 -5.85 7.13
C VAL A 139 -12.79 -5.33 7.14
N TYR A 140 -13.03 -4.14 7.71
CA TYR A 140 -14.35 -3.51 7.70
C TYR A 140 -14.89 -3.31 6.29
N GLY A 141 -14.10 -2.71 5.39
CA GLY A 141 -14.50 -2.47 4.00
C GLY A 141 -14.86 -3.74 3.24
N VAL A 142 -14.05 -4.79 3.44
CA VAL A 142 -14.28 -6.10 2.80
C VAL A 142 -15.50 -6.81 3.37
N ALA A 143 -15.64 -6.84 4.69
CA ALA A 143 -16.77 -7.50 5.34
C ALA A 143 -18.11 -6.82 4.98
N SER A 144 -18.12 -5.49 4.89
CA SER A 144 -19.29 -4.72 4.42
C SER A 144 -19.65 -5.08 2.98
N MET A 145 -18.66 -5.20 2.10
CA MET A 145 -18.85 -5.62 0.71
C MET A 145 -19.39 -7.06 0.62
N ILE A 146 -18.79 -8.01 1.36
CA ILE A 146 -19.25 -9.40 1.41
C ILE A 146 -20.70 -9.45 1.90
N ALA A 147 -21.04 -8.74 2.97
CA ALA A 147 -22.39 -8.70 3.52
C ALA A 147 -23.42 -8.26 2.47
N ILE A 148 -23.12 -7.20 1.71
CA ILE A 148 -24.03 -6.68 0.66
C ILE A 148 -24.18 -7.65 -0.50
N THR A 149 -23.08 -8.26 -0.96
CA THR A 149 -23.10 -9.14 -2.14
C THR A 149 -23.64 -10.53 -1.85
N THR A 150 -23.45 -11.03 -0.63
CA THR A 150 -23.80 -12.41 -0.25
C THR A 150 -25.07 -12.52 0.57
N GLY A 151 -25.50 -11.44 1.24
CA GLY A 151 -26.60 -11.45 2.21
C GLY A 151 -26.22 -12.00 3.60
N LEU A 152 -24.92 -12.27 3.84
CA LEU A 152 -24.42 -12.61 5.18
C LEU A 152 -24.45 -11.40 6.10
N SER A 153 -24.55 -11.63 7.42
CA SER A 153 -24.36 -10.55 8.38
C SER A 153 -22.92 -10.04 8.34
N PHE A 154 -22.71 -8.77 8.79
CA PHE A 154 -21.36 -8.20 8.87
C PHE A 154 -20.41 -9.08 9.71
N ALA A 155 -20.87 -9.56 10.88
CA ALA A 155 -20.06 -10.43 11.73
C ALA A 155 -19.69 -11.76 11.06
N GLN A 156 -20.62 -12.40 10.34
CA GLN A 156 -20.34 -13.61 9.58
C GLN A 156 -19.31 -13.35 8.46
N SER A 157 -19.42 -12.20 7.79
CA SER A 157 -18.49 -11.77 6.74
C SER A 157 -17.08 -11.53 7.28
N VAL A 158 -16.95 -10.87 8.44
CA VAL A 158 -15.65 -10.67 9.14
C VAL A 158 -15.02 -12.01 9.49
N VAL A 159 -15.79 -12.92 10.11
CA VAL A 159 -15.27 -14.23 10.54
C VAL A 159 -14.88 -15.09 9.33
N LEU A 160 -15.73 -15.18 8.30
CA LEU A 160 -15.46 -15.98 7.10
C LEU A 160 -14.17 -15.51 6.39
N PHE A 161 -14.10 -14.23 6.08
CA PHE A 161 -12.95 -13.64 5.40
C PHE A 161 -11.68 -13.75 6.25
N GLY A 162 -11.77 -13.36 7.51
CA GLY A 162 -10.61 -13.30 8.38
C GLY A 162 -10.06 -14.66 8.78
N ALA A 163 -10.94 -15.63 9.09
CA ALA A 163 -10.48 -16.98 9.45
C ALA A 163 -9.68 -17.61 8.31
N ILE A 164 -10.18 -17.49 7.06
CA ILE A 164 -9.48 -18.05 5.90
C ILE A 164 -8.15 -17.34 5.67
N THR A 165 -8.13 -15.99 5.76
CA THR A 165 -6.91 -15.21 5.60
C THR A 165 -5.85 -15.60 6.64
N ILE A 166 -6.23 -15.68 7.91
CA ILE A 166 -5.31 -16.08 9.00
C ILE A 166 -4.79 -17.50 8.78
N ILE A 167 -5.66 -18.44 8.42
CA ILE A 167 -5.27 -19.86 8.23
C ILE A 167 -4.21 -19.97 7.13
N TYR A 168 -4.45 -19.38 5.96
CA TYR A 168 -3.48 -19.58 4.87
C TYR A 168 -2.18 -18.81 5.10
N ASP A 169 -2.22 -17.62 5.74
CA ASP A 169 -1.01 -16.85 6.05
C ASP A 169 -0.15 -17.54 7.13
N VAL A 170 -0.77 -18.04 8.22
CA VAL A 170 -0.07 -18.80 9.27
C VAL A 170 0.59 -20.07 8.72
N LEU A 171 -0.07 -20.75 7.79
CA LEU A 171 0.47 -21.97 7.18
C LEU A 171 1.59 -21.66 6.19
N GLY A 172 1.37 -20.69 5.31
CA GLY A 172 2.18 -20.48 4.12
C GLY A 172 3.31 -19.47 4.26
N GLY A 173 3.21 -18.50 5.19
CA GLY A 173 4.16 -17.41 5.35
C GLY A 173 4.35 -16.60 4.05
N ILE A 174 5.42 -15.80 3.99
CA ILE A 174 5.67 -14.87 2.87
C ILE A 174 5.75 -15.53 1.49
N ARG A 175 6.17 -16.79 1.42
CA ARG A 175 6.18 -17.54 0.14
C ARG A 175 4.79 -17.74 -0.42
N ALA A 176 3.85 -18.19 0.42
CA ALA A 176 2.46 -18.35 0.00
C ALA A 176 1.84 -17.01 -0.35
N VAL A 177 2.13 -15.97 0.42
CA VAL A 177 1.69 -14.59 0.14
C VAL A 177 2.17 -14.14 -1.24
N ILE A 178 3.45 -14.28 -1.58
CA ILE A 178 3.96 -13.87 -2.91
C ILE A 178 3.30 -14.68 -4.04
N PHE A 179 3.08 -15.98 -3.86
CA PHE A 179 2.42 -16.81 -4.87
C PHE A 179 0.94 -16.50 -5.02
N SER A 180 0.22 -16.33 -3.90
CA SER A 180 -1.20 -15.93 -3.94
C SER A 180 -1.36 -14.56 -4.60
N ASP A 181 -0.50 -13.61 -4.28
CA ASP A 181 -0.51 -12.27 -4.84
C ASP A 181 -0.39 -12.26 -6.37
N VAL A 182 0.44 -13.15 -6.95
CA VAL A 182 0.54 -13.27 -8.43
C VAL A 182 -0.79 -13.72 -9.03
N ILE A 183 -1.41 -14.76 -8.48
CA ILE A 183 -2.71 -15.27 -8.94
C ILE A 183 -3.78 -14.19 -8.75
N GLN A 184 -3.78 -13.54 -7.61
CA GLN A 184 -4.71 -12.48 -7.24
C GLN A 184 -4.60 -11.28 -8.17
N MET A 185 -3.38 -10.86 -8.53
CA MET A 185 -3.17 -9.79 -9.52
C MET A 185 -3.70 -10.14 -10.91
N ILE A 186 -3.53 -11.38 -11.36
CA ILE A 186 -4.05 -11.82 -12.67
C ILE A 186 -5.58 -11.79 -12.65
N ILE A 187 -6.22 -12.38 -11.64
CA ILE A 187 -7.68 -12.39 -11.49
C ILE A 187 -8.20 -10.96 -11.44
N LEU A 188 -7.62 -10.15 -10.55
CA LEU A 188 -8.02 -8.76 -10.35
C LEU A 188 -7.94 -7.94 -11.64
N THR A 189 -6.79 -7.96 -12.30
CA THR A 189 -6.57 -7.17 -13.53
C THR A 189 -7.51 -7.63 -14.65
N SER A 190 -7.78 -8.94 -14.76
CA SER A 190 -8.71 -9.49 -15.75
C SER A 190 -10.14 -9.04 -15.51
N VAL A 191 -10.60 -9.08 -14.25
CA VAL A 191 -11.96 -8.63 -13.88
C VAL A 191 -12.11 -7.12 -14.07
N LEU A 192 -11.12 -6.33 -13.65
CA LEU A 192 -11.13 -4.87 -13.85
C LEU A 192 -11.13 -4.51 -15.34
N GLY A 193 -10.32 -5.20 -16.14
CA GLY A 193 -10.29 -5.00 -17.60
C GLY A 193 -11.64 -5.32 -18.26
N TYR A 194 -12.29 -6.42 -17.84
CA TYR A 194 -13.62 -6.78 -18.31
C TYR A 194 -14.69 -5.76 -17.91
N LEU A 195 -14.64 -5.27 -16.67
CA LEU A 195 -15.56 -4.23 -16.21
C LEU A 195 -15.40 -2.91 -16.97
N ALA A 196 -14.17 -2.48 -17.18
CA ALA A 196 -13.89 -1.29 -17.98
C ALA A 196 -14.42 -1.46 -19.41
N TYR A 197 -14.21 -2.64 -20.02
CA TYR A 197 -14.74 -2.97 -21.33
C TYR A 197 -16.28 -2.89 -21.36
N LEU A 198 -16.97 -3.48 -20.38
CA LEU A 198 -18.44 -3.44 -20.30
C LEU A 198 -18.97 -2.00 -20.15
N LEU A 199 -18.39 -1.21 -19.24
CA LEU A 199 -18.84 0.16 -18.98
C LEU A 199 -18.58 1.08 -20.17
N ILE A 200 -17.43 0.94 -20.84
CA ILE A 200 -17.12 1.69 -22.06
C ILE A 200 -18.08 1.28 -23.19
N GLY A 201 -18.34 -0.04 -23.34
CA GLY A 201 -19.25 -0.56 -24.36
C GLY A 201 -20.69 -0.09 -24.15
N SER A 202 -21.21 -0.16 -22.91
CA SER A 202 -22.58 0.28 -22.57
C SER A 202 -22.80 1.78 -22.78
N ALA A 203 -21.73 2.59 -22.61
CA ALA A 203 -21.79 4.03 -22.85
C ALA A 203 -21.64 4.42 -24.34
N GLY A 204 -21.43 3.48 -25.24
CA GLY A 204 -21.23 3.74 -26.68
C GLY A 204 -19.80 4.12 -27.05
N GLY A 205 -18.81 3.75 -26.25
CA GLY A 205 -17.39 4.01 -26.44
C GLY A 205 -16.80 4.98 -25.42
N LEU A 206 -15.46 5.08 -25.41
CA LEU A 206 -14.74 5.88 -24.42
C LEU A 206 -15.07 7.39 -24.51
N GLU A 207 -15.12 7.92 -25.72
CA GLU A 207 -15.44 9.35 -25.93
C GLU A 207 -16.85 9.68 -25.47
N SER A 208 -17.84 8.83 -25.82
CA SER A 208 -19.22 8.98 -25.38
C SER A 208 -19.34 8.88 -23.85
N MET A 209 -18.64 7.92 -23.23
CA MET A 209 -18.60 7.76 -21.77
C MET A 209 -18.06 9.02 -21.07
N LEU A 210 -16.96 9.56 -21.55
CA LEU A 210 -16.36 10.77 -20.99
C LEU A 210 -17.24 12.01 -21.23
N GLY A 211 -17.95 12.08 -22.36
CA GLY A 211 -18.91 13.15 -22.68
C GLY A 211 -20.15 13.16 -21.79
N GLN A 212 -20.50 12.03 -21.15
CA GLN A 212 -21.66 11.92 -20.24
C GLN A 212 -21.38 12.39 -18.81
N ILE A 213 -20.13 12.68 -18.48
CA ILE A 213 -19.72 13.11 -17.13
C ILE A 213 -19.25 14.57 -17.13
N PRO A 214 -19.38 15.29 -16.00
CA PRO A 214 -18.95 16.69 -15.93
C PRO A 214 -17.48 16.89 -16.33
N ALA A 215 -17.17 17.93 -17.10
CA ALA A 215 -15.82 18.25 -17.57
C ALA A 215 -14.79 18.38 -16.43
N GLU A 216 -15.23 18.83 -15.25
CA GLU A 216 -14.39 18.89 -14.06
C GLU A 216 -13.87 17.51 -13.62
N ARG A 217 -14.60 16.43 -13.89
CA ARG A 217 -14.22 15.07 -13.54
C ARG A 217 -13.35 14.40 -14.60
N THR A 218 -13.43 14.84 -15.86
CA THR A 218 -12.58 14.32 -16.94
C THR A 218 -11.19 14.93 -16.94
N ALA A 219 -11.01 16.14 -16.41
CA ALA A 219 -9.70 16.77 -16.31
C ALA A 219 -8.76 15.98 -15.39
N ALA A 220 -7.63 15.54 -15.94
CA ALA A 220 -6.66 14.72 -15.22
C ALA A 220 -5.55 15.53 -14.54
N LEU A 221 -5.36 16.79 -14.90
CA LEU A 221 -4.34 17.68 -14.32
C LEU A 221 -4.99 18.94 -13.73
N SER A 222 -4.55 19.34 -12.53
CA SER A 222 -5.07 20.50 -11.80
C SER A 222 -3.93 21.47 -11.45
N PHE A 223 -3.72 22.49 -12.31
CA PHE A 223 -2.66 23.48 -12.14
C PHE A 223 -3.10 24.77 -11.44
N ARG A 224 -4.42 25.02 -11.32
CA ARG A 224 -4.96 26.26 -10.76
C ARG A 224 -4.72 26.43 -9.27
N HIS A 225 -4.49 25.33 -8.58
CA HIS A 225 -4.38 25.28 -7.14
C HIS A 225 -3.01 24.76 -6.70
N HIS A 226 -2.60 25.09 -5.48
CA HIS A 226 -1.29 24.73 -4.94
C HIS A 226 -1.37 23.90 -3.63
N GLY A 227 -2.57 23.78 -3.03
CA GLY A 227 -2.78 22.99 -1.81
C GLY A 227 -2.12 23.53 -0.54
N LEU A 228 -1.65 24.80 -0.56
CA LEU A 228 -1.04 25.48 0.58
C LEU A 228 -2.00 26.54 1.15
N GLY A 229 -3.09 26.08 1.77
CA GLY A 229 -4.07 26.97 2.40
C GLY A 229 -5.23 27.39 1.50
N ASP A 230 -5.33 26.89 0.27
CA ASP A 230 -6.43 27.15 -0.67
C ASP A 230 -7.59 26.16 -0.57
N GLY A 231 -7.50 25.18 0.34
CA GLY A 231 -8.54 24.15 0.56
C GLY A 231 -8.65 23.09 -0.54
N HIS A 232 -7.71 23.03 -1.48
CA HIS A 232 -7.71 22.07 -2.58
C HIS A 232 -6.66 20.97 -2.38
N ASP A 233 -7.10 19.78 -1.90
CA ASP A 233 -6.22 18.65 -1.63
C ASP A 233 -5.57 18.07 -2.90
N PHE A 234 -6.30 18.04 -4.02
CA PHE A 234 -5.92 17.30 -5.22
C PHE A 234 -5.36 18.21 -6.33
N ALA A 235 -4.51 19.17 -5.97
CA ALA A 235 -3.77 20.00 -6.90
C ALA A 235 -2.50 19.26 -7.43
N PHE A 236 -1.96 19.73 -8.56
CA PHE A 236 -0.82 19.07 -9.22
C PHE A 236 0.43 18.98 -8.34
N LEU A 237 0.84 20.09 -7.73
CA LEU A 237 2.07 20.13 -6.93
C LEU A 237 2.00 19.24 -5.68
N PRO A 238 0.96 19.29 -4.83
CA PRO A 238 0.88 18.39 -3.69
C PRO A 238 0.80 16.91 -4.10
N MET A 239 0.10 16.58 -5.20
CA MET A 239 0.02 15.20 -5.68
C MET A 239 1.35 14.72 -6.27
N LEU A 240 2.10 15.54 -6.97
CA LEU A 240 3.40 15.16 -7.51
C LEU A 240 4.48 15.13 -6.41
N ILE A 241 4.67 16.25 -5.69
CA ILE A 241 5.77 16.38 -4.71
C ILE A 241 5.42 15.65 -3.41
N GLY A 242 4.25 15.92 -2.84
CA GLY A 242 3.79 15.23 -1.63
C GLY A 242 3.61 13.72 -1.89
N GLY A 243 3.09 13.37 -3.06
CA GLY A 243 2.96 12.00 -3.53
C GLY A 243 4.31 11.30 -3.69
N PHE A 244 5.33 11.98 -4.21
CA PHE A 244 6.69 11.43 -4.29
C PHE A 244 7.22 11.03 -2.91
N PHE A 245 7.17 11.90 -1.92
CA PHE A 245 7.66 11.58 -0.58
C PHE A 245 6.78 10.53 0.13
N LEU A 246 5.47 10.53 -0.12
CA LEU A 246 4.59 9.49 0.39
C LEU A 246 4.98 8.12 -0.19
N TYR A 247 5.18 8.03 -1.52
CA TYR A 247 5.59 6.77 -2.15
C TYR A 247 7.00 6.33 -1.72
N VAL A 248 7.94 7.26 -1.56
CA VAL A 248 9.29 6.92 -1.02
C VAL A 248 9.17 6.34 0.39
N ALA A 249 8.35 6.94 1.26
CA ALA A 249 8.12 6.43 2.60
C ALA A 249 7.44 5.05 2.57
N TYR A 250 6.38 4.90 1.77
CA TYR A 250 5.60 3.68 1.70
C TYR A 250 6.39 2.50 1.13
N TYR A 251 7.06 2.68 -0.01
CA TYR A 251 7.81 1.59 -0.65
C TYR A 251 9.21 1.39 -0.09
N GLY A 252 9.78 2.40 0.58
CA GLY A 252 11.15 2.36 1.08
C GLY A 252 11.31 2.21 2.59
N CYS A 253 10.28 2.55 3.40
CA CYS A 253 10.39 2.54 4.87
C CYS A 253 9.30 1.73 5.57
N ASP A 254 8.25 1.34 4.85
CA ASP A 254 7.17 0.54 5.40
C ASP A 254 7.46 -0.95 5.25
N GLN A 255 7.46 -1.68 6.38
CA GLN A 255 7.79 -3.11 6.38
C GLN A 255 6.88 -3.92 5.47
N SER A 256 5.58 -3.56 5.34
CA SER A 256 4.65 -4.31 4.48
C SER A 256 5.05 -4.32 3.01
N GLN A 257 5.81 -3.32 2.55
CA GLN A 257 6.33 -3.24 1.19
C GLN A 257 7.80 -3.69 1.11
N VAL A 258 8.64 -3.19 2.03
CA VAL A 258 10.08 -3.47 2.03
C VAL A 258 10.35 -4.96 2.26
N GLN A 259 9.57 -5.65 3.09
CA GLN A 259 9.76 -7.08 3.38
C GLN A 259 9.79 -7.93 2.11
N ARG A 260 8.95 -7.62 1.11
CA ARG A 260 8.97 -8.31 -0.18
C ARG A 260 10.24 -8.06 -0.96
N GLN A 261 10.70 -6.83 -0.98
CA GLN A 261 11.97 -6.46 -1.63
C GLN A 261 13.16 -7.18 -0.94
N LEU A 262 13.08 -7.38 0.38
CA LEU A 262 14.07 -8.17 1.12
C LEU A 262 14.05 -9.66 0.77
N CYS A 263 13.00 -10.18 0.12
CA CYS A 263 12.94 -11.55 -0.42
C CYS A 263 13.74 -11.75 -1.71
N ALA A 264 14.23 -10.69 -2.33
CA ALA A 264 14.99 -10.75 -3.58
C ALA A 264 16.38 -11.36 -3.34
N ALA A 265 16.83 -12.22 -4.27
CA ALA A 265 18.12 -12.90 -4.16
C ALA A 265 19.31 -11.94 -4.40
N THR A 266 19.17 -11.01 -5.32
CA THR A 266 20.25 -10.13 -5.76
C THR A 266 19.82 -8.66 -5.76
N GLN A 267 20.81 -7.76 -5.77
CA GLN A 267 20.57 -6.32 -5.98
C GLN A 267 19.90 -6.03 -7.33
N ASP A 268 20.30 -6.73 -8.38
CA ASP A 268 19.69 -6.57 -9.70
C ASP A 268 18.21 -6.99 -9.72
N ASP A 269 17.83 -7.99 -8.93
CA ASP A 269 16.42 -8.38 -8.79
C ASP A 269 15.61 -7.28 -8.11
N ASN A 270 16.16 -6.64 -7.08
CA ASN A 270 15.53 -5.48 -6.46
C ASN A 270 15.31 -4.33 -7.46
N GLN A 271 16.31 -4.05 -8.31
CA GLN A 271 16.17 -3.03 -9.36
C GLN A 271 15.04 -3.38 -10.34
N LYS A 272 14.94 -4.68 -10.74
CA LYS A 272 13.85 -5.14 -11.62
C LYS A 272 12.48 -4.98 -10.96
N ILE A 273 12.35 -5.32 -9.65
CA ILE A 273 11.11 -5.18 -8.89
C ILE A 273 10.63 -3.73 -8.94
N LEU A 274 11.50 -2.79 -8.59
CA LEU A 274 11.17 -1.36 -8.57
C LEU A 274 10.86 -0.82 -9.96
N PHE A 275 11.63 -1.23 -10.98
CA PHE A 275 11.38 -0.87 -12.38
C PHE A 275 9.99 -1.34 -12.85
N ILE A 276 9.64 -2.60 -12.62
CA ILE A 276 8.34 -3.17 -13.01
C ILE A 276 7.21 -2.41 -12.32
N ASN A 277 7.33 -2.12 -11.02
CA ASN A 277 6.33 -1.33 -10.30
C ASN A 277 6.20 0.08 -10.85
N GLY A 278 7.31 0.75 -11.16
CA GLY A 278 7.33 2.09 -11.76
C GLY A 278 6.60 2.17 -13.11
N VAL A 279 6.60 1.06 -13.89
CA VAL A 279 5.93 1.01 -15.21
C VAL A 279 4.47 0.56 -15.08
N LEU A 280 4.21 -0.54 -14.38
CA LEU A 280 2.91 -1.22 -14.42
C LEU A 280 1.85 -0.60 -13.51
N ARG A 281 2.24 0.21 -12.54
CA ARG A 281 1.28 0.81 -11.59
C ARG A 281 0.30 1.76 -12.27
N PHE A 282 0.77 2.62 -13.15
CA PHE A 282 -0.09 3.60 -13.84
C PHE A 282 -1.20 2.93 -14.67
N PRO A 283 -0.93 1.94 -15.56
CA PRO A 283 -1.98 1.23 -16.29
C PRO A 283 -3.06 0.63 -15.37
N LEU A 284 -2.66 0.10 -14.22
CA LEU A 284 -3.59 -0.48 -13.27
C LEU A 284 -4.50 0.58 -12.62
N VAL A 285 -3.93 1.72 -12.20
CA VAL A 285 -4.73 2.82 -11.64
C VAL A 285 -5.61 3.47 -12.70
N LEU A 286 -5.16 3.52 -13.94
CA LEU A 286 -5.98 3.95 -15.07
C LEU A 286 -7.25 3.10 -15.21
N LEU A 287 -7.16 1.76 -15.03
CA LEU A 287 -8.35 0.90 -15.03
C LEU A 287 -9.33 1.27 -13.92
N TYR A 288 -8.86 1.54 -12.69
CA TYR A 288 -9.73 2.01 -11.61
C TYR A 288 -10.43 3.32 -11.96
N CYS A 289 -9.68 4.25 -12.55
CA CYS A 289 -10.21 5.56 -12.93
C CYS A 289 -11.22 5.44 -14.09
N LEU A 290 -10.97 4.60 -15.07
CA LEU A 290 -11.93 4.34 -16.17
C LEU A 290 -13.21 3.68 -15.66
N ILE A 291 -13.12 2.74 -14.73
CA ILE A 291 -14.29 2.15 -14.07
C ILE A 291 -15.06 3.24 -13.30
N GLY A 292 -14.36 4.15 -12.61
CA GLY A 292 -14.99 5.26 -11.92
C GLY A 292 -15.70 6.22 -12.88
N ALA A 293 -15.09 6.57 -14.00
CA ALA A 293 -15.74 7.36 -15.06
C ALA A 293 -16.97 6.64 -15.63
N GLY A 294 -16.86 5.33 -15.86
CA GLY A 294 -17.98 4.50 -16.28
C GLY A 294 -19.11 4.44 -15.25
N LEU A 295 -18.79 4.36 -13.94
CA LEU A 295 -19.80 4.42 -12.86
C LEU A 295 -20.52 5.78 -12.84
N ALA A 296 -19.81 6.89 -13.07
CA ALA A 296 -20.42 8.22 -13.16
C ALA A 296 -21.37 8.32 -14.36
N ALA A 297 -20.96 7.84 -15.52
CA ALA A 297 -21.80 7.77 -16.73
C ALA A 297 -23.00 6.85 -16.53
N TYR A 298 -22.81 5.67 -15.91
CA TYR A 298 -23.90 4.75 -15.58
C TYR A 298 -24.92 5.40 -14.64
N ALA A 299 -24.46 6.05 -13.58
CA ALA A 299 -25.34 6.74 -12.63
C ALA A 299 -26.11 7.91 -13.26
N SER A 300 -25.54 8.61 -14.25
CA SER A 300 -26.26 9.66 -14.99
C SER A 300 -27.40 9.11 -15.85
N SER A 301 -27.26 7.89 -16.34
CA SER A 301 -28.27 7.22 -17.20
C SER A 301 -29.30 6.41 -16.39
N HIS A 302 -29.00 6.08 -15.12
CA HIS A 302 -29.84 5.27 -14.24
C HIS A 302 -30.11 6.00 -12.93
N SER A 303 -31.17 6.82 -12.91
CA SER A 303 -31.52 7.69 -11.76
C SER A 303 -31.82 6.93 -10.46
N ASP A 304 -32.17 5.64 -10.53
CA ASP A 304 -32.42 4.73 -9.40
C ASP A 304 -31.14 4.14 -8.81
N PHE A 305 -29.97 4.33 -9.44
CA PHE A 305 -28.72 3.72 -9.01
C PHE A 305 -28.21 4.31 -7.68
N LEU A 306 -28.05 5.62 -7.59
CA LEU A 306 -27.56 6.26 -6.36
C LEU A 306 -28.49 6.06 -5.15
N PRO A 307 -29.84 6.15 -5.29
CA PRO A 307 -30.75 5.83 -4.21
C PRO A 307 -30.70 4.37 -3.72
N SER A 308 -30.18 3.45 -4.54
CA SER A 308 -30.05 2.04 -4.16
C SER A 308 -28.80 1.72 -3.37
N LEU A 309 -27.85 2.67 -3.24
CA LEU A 309 -26.65 2.46 -2.44
C LEU A 309 -27.01 2.42 -0.95
N PRO A 310 -26.31 1.57 -0.16
CA PRO A 310 -26.42 1.61 1.31
C PRO A 310 -26.07 3.00 1.83
N LEU A 311 -26.72 3.41 2.91
CA LEU A 311 -26.47 4.70 3.56
C LEU A 311 -25.43 4.57 4.68
N ILE A 312 -24.56 5.56 4.80
CA ILE A 312 -23.74 5.84 5.98
C ILE A 312 -24.00 7.28 6.40
N ASN A 313 -24.41 7.51 7.64
CA ASN A 313 -24.74 8.84 8.18
C ASN A 313 -25.70 9.62 7.26
N GLU A 314 -26.79 8.95 6.84
CA GLU A 314 -27.83 9.50 5.96
C GLU A 314 -27.34 9.84 4.52
N ALA A 315 -26.08 9.58 4.19
CA ALA A 315 -25.53 9.80 2.86
C ALA A 315 -25.23 8.46 2.13
N PRO A 316 -25.31 8.42 0.77
CA PRO A 316 -24.95 7.23 0.02
C PRO A 316 -23.50 6.80 0.25
N ASN A 317 -23.29 5.52 0.57
CA ASN A 317 -21.96 4.94 0.65
C ASN A 317 -21.40 4.67 -0.75
N TYR A 318 -20.69 5.63 -1.30
CA TYR A 318 -20.13 5.53 -2.65
C TYR A 318 -19.10 4.39 -2.81
N ASN A 319 -18.46 3.92 -1.73
CA ASN A 319 -17.56 2.77 -1.82
C ASN A 319 -18.31 1.48 -2.21
N MET A 320 -19.63 1.43 -2.00
CA MET A 320 -20.46 0.29 -2.37
C MET A 320 -21.04 0.38 -3.79
N ALA A 321 -20.75 1.45 -4.54
CA ALA A 321 -21.24 1.60 -5.90
C ALA A 321 -20.78 0.46 -6.82
N LEU A 322 -19.52 0.05 -6.73
CA LEU A 322 -18.99 -1.04 -7.55
C LEU A 322 -19.61 -2.41 -7.19
N PRO A 323 -19.69 -2.85 -5.92
CA PRO A 323 -20.42 -4.06 -5.53
C PRO A 323 -21.90 -4.08 -5.94
N VAL A 324 -22.59 -2.94 -5.83
CA VAL A 324 -24.00 -2.84 -6.26
C VAL A 324 -24.12 -2.97 -7.78
N LEU A 325 -23.20 -2.34 -8.55
CA LEU A 325 -23.13 -2.51 -9.99
C LEU A 325 -22.94 -3.99 -10.38
N PHE A 326 -22.06 -4.72 -9.68
CA PHE A 326 -21.85 -6.15 -9.94
C PHE A 326 -23.15 -6.95 -9.83
N SER A 327 -23.92 -6.68 -8.79
CA SER A 327 -25.18 -7.39 -8.55
C SER A 327 -26.29 -7.06 -9.56
N ARG A 328 -26.18 -5.90 -10.23
CA ARG A 328 -27.17 -5.44 -11.22
C ARG A 328 -26.85 -5.87 -12.66
N GLU A 329 -25.58 -5.72 -13.05
CA GLU A 329 -25.18 -5.75 -14.47
C GLU A 329 -24.38 -6.98 -14.88
N LEU A 330 -23.76 -7.68 -13.91
CA LEU A 330 -22.92 -8.82 -14.27
C LEU A 330 -23.74 -10.11 -14.39
N PRO A 331 -23.47 -10.93 -15.45
CA PRO A 331 -24.10 -12.23 -15.57
C PRO A 331 -23.62 -13.21 -14.49
N VAL A 332 -24.43 -14.23 -14.25
CA VAL A 332 -24.13 -15.36 -13.34
C VAL A 332 -22.75 -15.95 -13.68
N GLY A 333 -21.96 -16.26 -12.69
CA GLY A 333 -20.57 -16.71 -12.81
C GLY A 333 -19.56 -15.55 -12.89
N VAL A 334 -19.86 -14.48 -13.60
CA VAL A 334 -19.00 -13.28 -13.63
C VAL A 334 -19.11 -12.51 -12.32
N VAL A 335 -20.29 -12.46 -11.69
CA VAL A 335 -20.47 -11.91 -10.33
C VAL A 335 -19.57 -12.65 -9.34
N GLY A 336 -19.56 -13.99 -9.39
CA GLY A 336 -18.69 -14.82 -8.55
C GLY A 336 -17.21 -14.49 -8.74
N LEU A 337 -16.75 -14.34 -10.00
CA LEU A 337 -15.36 -13.93 -10.30
C LEU A 337 -15.06 -12.51 -9.81
N ALA A 338 -16.01 -11.59 -9.92
CA ALA A 338 -15.85 -10.22 -9.40
C ALA A 338 -15.71 -10.22 -7.86
N VAL A 339 -16.51 -11.03 -7.16
CA VAL A 339 -16.37 -11.22 -5.70
C VAL A 339 -15.01 -11.86 -5.38
N VAL A 340 -14.57 -12.87 -6.13
CA VAL A 340 -13.22 -13.45 -5.98
C VAL A 340 -12.14 -12.40 -6.16
N ALA A 341 -12.25 -11.51 -7.17
CA ALA A 341 -11.27 -10.44 -7.38
C ALA A 341 -11.21 -9.45 -6.20
N LEU A 342 -12.37 -9.09 -5.63
CA LEU A 342 -12.43 -8.23 -4.44
C LEU A 342 -11.84 -8.92 -3.20
N LEU A 343 -12.17 -10.20 -2.99
CA LEU A 343 -11.57 -11.02 -1.94
C LEU A 343 -10.06 -11.13 -2.11
N ALA A 344 -9.60 -11.37 -3.34
CA ALA A 344 -8.19 -11.46 -3.69
C ALA A 344 -7.43 -10.19 -3.31
N ALA A 345 -7.95 -9.02 -3.69
CA ALA A 345 -7.35 -7.73 -3.34
C ALA A 345 -7.33 -7.45 -1.83
N ALA A 346 -8.38 -7.90 -1.13
CA ALA A 346 -8.46 -7.78 0.31
C ALA A 346 -7.43 -8.66 1.02
N MET A 347 -7.36 -9.92 0.60
CA MET A 347 -6.47 -10.91 1.20
C MET A 347 -5.01 -10.54 0.97
N SER A 348 -4.61 -10.09 -0.24
CA SER A 348 -3.24 -9.67 -0.57
C SER A 348 -2.75 -8.49 0.27
N SER A 349 -3.65 -7.60 0.66
CA SER A 349 -3.30 -6.46 1.51
C SER A 349 -3.26 -6.83 2.98
N LEU A 350 -4.23 -7.63 3.45
CA LEU A 350 -4.33 -8.01 4.85
C LEU A 350 -3.22 -8.96 5.27
N ASP A 351 -2.93 -10.01 4.48
CA ASP A 351 -1.85 -10.96 4.76
C ASP A 351 -0.48 -10.28 4.79
N SER A 352 -0.27 -9.33 3.88
CA SER A 352 0.93 -8.50 3.82
C SER A 352 1.15 -7.70 5.10
N VAL A 353 0.09 -7.10 5.60
CA VAL A 353 0.13 -6.30 6.84
C VAL A 353 0.32 -7.23 8.04
N ILE A 354 -0.44 -8.32 8.16
CA ILE A 354 -0.34 -9.27 9.27
C ILE A 354 1.06 -9.89 9.33
N ASN A 355 1.60 -10.33 8.19
CA ASN A 355 2.92 -10.95 8.12
C ASN A 355 4.02 -9.95 8.50
N SER A 356 3.94 -8.69 8.05
CA SER A 356 4.91 -7.64 8.38
C SER A 356 4.82 -7.20 9.85
N LEU A 357 3.62 -7.10 10.42
CA LEU A 357 3.41 -6.84 11.85
C LEU A 357 4.02 -7.97 12.70
N SER A 358 3.82 -9.22 12.29
CA SER A 358 4.37 -10.39 12.98
C SER A 358 5.90 -10.43 12.93
N ALA A 359 6.48 -10.15 11.76
CA ALA A 359 7.93 -10.10 11.57
C ALA A 359 8.58 -9.02 12.44
N THR A 360 8.02 -7.80 12.43
CA THR A 360 8.54 -6.68 13.23
C THR A 360 8.35 -6.92 14.72
N THR A 361 7.18 -7.41 15.14
CA THR A 361 6.94 -7.75 16.56
C THR A 361 7.94 -8.79 17.05
N LEU A 362 8.15 -9.86 16.27
CA LEU A 362 9.09 -10.90 16.64
C LEU A 362 10.54 -10.39 16.72
N LYS A 363 10.99 -9.71 15.65
CA LYS A 363 12.41 -9.35 15.52
C LYS A 363 12.79 -8.14 16.35
N ASP A 364 11.91 -7.15 16.45
CA ASP A 364 12.22 -5.88 17.09
C ASP A 364 11.89 -5.88 18.59
N PHE A 365 10.85 -6.62 19.02
CA PHE A 365 10.36 -6.58 20.41
C PHE A 365 10.54 -7.91 21.14
N VAL A 366 9.97 -9.00 20.61
CA VAL A 366 9.89 -10.28 21.36
C VAL A 366 11.26 -10.95 21.49
N LYS A 367 12.00 -11.11 20.39
CA LYS A 367 13.31 -11.77 20.40
C LYS A 367 14.34 -11.04 21.28
N PRO A 368 14.46 -9.70 21.24
CA PRO A 368 15.36 -8.97 22.16
C PRO A 368 14.96 -9.10 23.64
N ALA A 369 13.64 -9.13 23.94
CA ALA A 369 13.13 -9.25 25.31
C ALA A 369 13.23 -10.66 25.89
N MET A 370 13.15 -11.70 25.03
CA MET A 370 13.08 -13.09 25.44
C MET A 370 14.29 -13.92 24.97
N LYS A 371 15.46 -13.34 24.90
CA LYS A 371 16.70 -13.96 24.35
C LYS A 371 16.95 -15.40 24.82
N GLU A 372 16.74 -15.68 26.10
CA GLU A 372 16.98 -17.01 26.71
C GLU A 372 15.86 -18.02 26.41
N ARG A 373 14.65 -17.55 26.08
CA ARG A 373 13.47 -18.41 25.84
C ARG A 373 13.26 -18.74 24.37
N ILE A 374 13.84 -17.97 23.45
CA ILE A 374 13.78 -18.21 22.01
C ILE A 374 15.19 -18.58 21.53
N ALA A 375 15.64 -19.77 21.91
CA ALA A 375 16.99 -20.26 21.65
C ALA A 375 17.09 -21.08 20.34
N THR A 376 15.99 -21.65 19.85
CA THR A 376 16.00 -22.52 18.67
C THR A 376 15.23 -21.92 17.49
N PRO A 377 15.61 -22.25 16.24
CA PRO A 377 14.86 -21.82 15.04
C PRO A 377 13.38 -22.24 15.06
N ALA A 378 13.08 -23.43 15.57
CA ALA A 378 11.72 -23.93 15.71
C ALA A 378 10.86 -23.10 16.67
N GLN A 379 11.43 -22.66 17.79
CA GLN A 379 10.75 -21.75 18.72
C GLN A 379 10.50 -20.39 18.07
N GLU A 380 11.46 -19.86 17.34
CA GLU A 380 11.33 -18.59 16.64
C GLU A 380 10.23 -18.66 15.57
N LEU A 381 10.15 -19.75 14.81
CA LEU A 381 9.08 -19.99 13.84
C LEU A 381 7.71 -20.11 14.52
N TRP A 382 7.63 -20.82 15.66
CA TRP A 382 6.40 -20.94 16.42
C TRP A 382 5.89 -19.58 16.90
N TRP A 383 6.77 -18.73 17.45
CA TRP A 383 6.43 -17.38 17.84
C TRP A 383 5.99 -16.53 16.65
N GLY A 384 6.64 -16.67 15.50
CA GLY A 384 6.23 -16.00 14.26
C GLY A 384 4.79 -16.32 13.89
N ARG A 385 4.43 -17.63 13.88
CA ARG A 385 3.06 -18.07 13.59
C ARG A 385 2.04 -17.62 14.64
N ALA A 386 2.40 -17.67 15.92
CA ALA A 386 1.54 -17.20 17.00
C ALA A 386 1.25 -15.70 16.89
N LEU A 387 2.24 -14.89 16.53
CA LEU A 387 2.09 -13.45 16.28
C LEU A 387 1.26 -13.17 15.02
N THR A 388 1.34 -14.01 13.99
CA THR A 388 0.46 -13.92 12.81
C THR A 388 -1.01 -14.13 13.19
N VAL A 389 -1.29 -15.13 14.05
CA VAL A 389 -2.65 -15.32 14.61
C VAL A 389 -3.08 -14.10 15.43
N PHE A 390 -2.20 -13.61 16.32
CA PHE A 390 -2.50 -12.45 17.17
C PHE A 390 -2.88 -11.22 16.35
N TRP A 391 -2.05 -10.84 15.37
CA TRP A 391 -2.31 -9.66 14.54
C TRP A 391 -3.51 -9.86 13.61
N GLY A 392 -3.74 -11.06 13.13
CA GLY A 392 -4.93 -11.41 12.37
C GLY A 392 -6.20 -11.21 13.19
N VAL A 393 -6.28 -11.81 14.38
CA VAL A 393 -7.42 -11.65 15.29
C VAL A 393 -7.58 -10.19 15.71
N PHE A 394 -6.50 -9.48 15.98
CA PHE A 394 -6.53 -8.05 16.29
C PHE A 394 -7.19 -7.24 15.16
N ALA A 395 -6.83 -7.50 13.89
CA ALA A 395 -7.44 -6.84 12.74
C ALA A 395 -8.94 -7.13 12.62
N LEU A 396 -9.38 -8.38 12.92
CA LEU A 396 -10.80 -8.74 12.92
C LEU A 396 -11.58 -8.01 14.03
N VAL A 397 -11.01 -7.96 15.23
CA VAL A 397 -11.65 -7.29 16.37
C VAL A 397 -11.76 -5.78 16.09
N THR A 398 -10.68 -5.15 15.60
CA THR A 398 -10.70 -3.71 15.30
C THR A 398 -11.70 -3.34 14.22
N ALA A 399 -12.03 -4.23 13.28
CA ALA A 399 -13.04 -3.97 12.25
C ALA A 399 -14.44 -3.64 12.82
N PHE A 400 -14.77 -4.14 14.02
CA PHE A 400 -16.06 -3.83 14.69
C PHE A 400 -16.12 -2.43 15.30
N PHE A 401 -14.98 -1.71 15.33
CA PHE A 401 -14.88 -0.37 15.92
C PHE A 401 -14.59 0.72 14.89
N VAL A 402 -14.70 0.39 13.60
CA VAL A 402 -14.34 1.29 12.47
C VAL A 402 -15.54 2.10 11.97
N ASP A 403 -16.73 2.00 12.59
CA ASP A 403 -17.89 2.79 12.16
C ASP A 403 -17.52 4.28 12.08
N ASP A 404 -17.81 4.94 10.95
CA ASP A 404 -17.80 6.40 10.75
C ASP A 404 -16.48 7.12 10.37
N ILE A 405 -15.46 6.44 9.83
CA ILE A 405 -14.16 7.13 9.68
C ILE A 405 -14.04 8.06 8.47
N ALA A 406 -14.73 7.87 7.34
CA ALA A 406 -14.69 8.82 6.20
C ALA A 406 -15.64 8.49 5.05
N SER A 407 -15.95 9.53 4.23
CA SER A 407 -16.74 9.45 3.00
C SER A 407 -16.12 8.57 1.90
N THR A 408 -14.79 8.40 1.89
CA THR A 408 -14.06 7.41 1.07
C THR A 408 -12.87 6.84 1.83
N VAL A 409 -12.81 5.51 1.87
CA VAL A 409 -11.77 4.77 2.61
C VAL A 409 -10.37 5.07 2.09
N ILE A 410 -10.21 5.29 0.76
CA ILE A 410 -8.88 5.54 0.17
C ILE A 410 -8.28 6.86 0.64
N VAL A 411 -9.08 7.92 0.75
CA VAL A 411 -8.61 9.24 1.20
C VAL A 411 -8.28 9.19 2.69
N ALA A 412 -9.12 8.53 3.50
CA ALA A 412 -8.90 8.41 4.93
C ALA A 412 -7.59 7.68 5.28
N VAL A 413 -7.35 6.53 4.65
CA VAL A 413 -6.12 5.73 4.88
C VAL A 413 -4.87 6.52 4.50
N ASN A 414 -4.90 7.21 3.35
CA ASN A 414 -3.76 8.01 2.90
C ASN A 414 -3.53 9.24 3.80
N LYS A 415 -4.59 9.89 4.27
CA LYS A 415 -4.51 11.06 5.16
C LYS A 415 -3.90 10.69 6.51
N VAL A 416 -4.36 9.60 7.13
CA VAL A 416 -3.77 9.08 8.39
C VAL A 416 -2.32 8.64 8.16
N GLY A 417 -2.03 7.97 7.04
CA GLY A 417 -0.66 7.61 6.67
C GLY A 417 0.26 8.82 6.54
N SER A 418 -0.21 9.90 5.94
CA SER A 418 0.59 11.11 5.71
C SER A 418 1.01 11.85 6.99
N LEU A 419 0.30 11.64 8.12
CA LEU A 419 0.75 12.15 9.41
C LEU A 419 2.12 11.61 9.82
N ILE A 420 2.39 10.33 9.51
CA ILE A 420 3.51 9.57 10.06
C ILE A 420 4.58 9.30 9.00
N ASN A 421 4.19 9.12 7.73
CA ASN A 421 5.10 8.70 6.66
C ASN A 421 6.25 9.68 6.43
N GLY A 422 5.98 10.99 6.38
CA GLY A 422 7.02 12.01 6.25
C GLY A 422 8.04 11.96 7.39
N PRO A 423 7.62 12.03 8.66
CA PRO A 423 8.50 11.87 9.81
C PRO A 423 9.30 10.56 9.84
N ILE A 424 8.69 9.41 9.52
CA ILE A 424 9.40 8.12 9.42
C ILE A 424 10.51 8.21 8.35
N LEU A 425 10.16 8.65 7.14
CA LEU A 425 11.13 8.83 6.06
C LEU A 425 12.28 9.76 6.50
N GLY A 426 11.97 10.82 7.24
CA GLY A 426 12.97 11.73 7.80
C GLY A 426 13.99 11.04 8.68
N VAL A 427 13.56 10.12 9.55
CA VAL A 427 14.46 9.32 10.38
C VAL A 427 15.35 8.41 9.53
N PHE A 428 14.80 7.75 8.51
CA PHE A 428 15.59 6.91 7.61
C PHE A 428 16.61 7.74 6.81
N LEU A 429 16.21 8.89 6.27
CA LEU A 429 17.13 9.76 5.53
C LEU A 429 18.22 10.36 6.41
N LEU A 430 17.92 10.75 7.65
CA LEU A 430 18.94 11.12 8.64
C LEU A 430 19.96 9.99 8.82
N GLY A 431 19.50 8.76 8.92
CA GLY A 431 20.37 7.59 9.06
C GLY A 431 21.24 7.33 7.83
N LEU A 432 20.65 7.40 6.63
CA LEU A 432 21.29 7.03 5.37
C LEU A 432 22.23 8.12 4.83
N MET A 433 21.85 9.40 4.99
CA MET A 433 22.48 10.53 4.27
C MET A 433 23.40 11.36 5.17
N THR A 434 23.37 11.18 6.49
CA THR A 434 24.13 12.05 7.40
C THR A 434 25.05 11.25 8.31
N LYS A 435 26.27 11.73 8.49
CA LYS A 435 27.24 11.16 9.44
C LYS A 435 27.00 11.65 10.87
N THR A 436 26.45 12.84 11.02
CA THR A 436 26.34 13.57 12.29
C THR A 436 25.09 13.28 13.09
N ALA A 437 24.03 12.75 12.43
CA ALA A 437 22.77 12.45 13.10
C ALA A 437 22.95 11.37 14.18
N THR A 438 22.38 11.64 15.36
CA THR A 438 22.36 10.73 16.52
C THR A 438 20.97 10.15 16.74
N GLY A 439 20.87 9.02 17.47
CA GLY A 439 19.56 8.43 17.82
C GLY A 439 18.69 9.37 18.64
N ARG A 440 19.27 10.21 19.52
CA ARG A 440 18.53 11.25 20.24
C ARG A 440 17.96 12.28 19.27
N GLY A 441 18.80 12.79 18.36
CA GLY A 441 18.35 13.75 17.34
C GLY A 441 17.25 13.19 16.46
N ALA A 442 17.39 11.95 15.97
CA ALA A 442 16.41 11.28 15.15
C ALA A 442 15.04 11.15 15.85
N ARG A 443 15.01 10.77 17.14
CA ARG A 443 13.77 10.69 17.93
C ARG A 443 13.12 12.06 18.17
N ILE A 444 13.90 13.08 18.55
CA ILE A 444 13.36 14.43 18.74
C ILE A 444 12.80 14.95 17.40
N GLY A 445 13.57 14.80 16.32
CA GLY A 445 13.12 15.17 14.98
C GLY A 445 11.81 14.49 14.59
N PHE A 446 11.69 13.17 14.83
CA PHE A 446 10.46 12.43 14.57
C PHE A 446 9.24 13.01 15.30
N PHE A 447 9.36 13.25 16.62
CA PHE A 447 8.24 13.80 17.38
C PHE A 447 7.90 15.24 16.97
N VAL A 448 8.88 16.06 16.60
CA VAL A 448 8.62 17.41 16.08
C VAL A 448 7.92 17.34 14.73
N GLY A 449 8.38 16.48 13.81
CA GLY A 449 7.71 16.28 12.51
C GLY A 449 6.27 15.80 12.66
N LEU A 450 6.03 14.84 13.58
CA LEU A 450 4.69 14.34 13.89
C LEU A 450 3.82 15.45 14.51
N ALA A 451 4.35 16.24 15.45
CA ALA A 451 3.63 17.35 16.08
C ALA A 451 3.27 18.45 15.07
N VAL A 452 4.17 18.76 14.14
CA VAL A 452 3.91 19.72 13.05
C VAL A 452 2.78 19.22 12.17
N ASN A 453 2.80 17.95 11.76
CA ASN A 453 1.73 17.38 10.94
C ASN A 453 0.38 17.34 11.70
N ALA A 454 0.38 16.98 12.99
CA ALA A 454 -0.81 17.01 13.82
C ALA A 454 -1.37 18.44 13.99
N PHE A 455 -0.48 19.43 14.13
CA PHE A 455 -0.86 20.85 14.16
C PHE A 455 -1.49 21.29 12.84
N LEU A 456 -0.90 20.94 11.70
CA LEU A 456 -1.48 21.24 10.38
C LEU A 456 -2.88 20.64 10.24
N TRP A 457 -3.05 19.39 10.66
CA TRP A 457 -4.35 18.72 10.61
C TRP A 457 -5.40 19.43 11.47
N ALA A 458 -5.04 19.78 12.70
CA ALA A 458 -6.00 20.31 13.67
C ALA A 458 -6.30 21.82 13.48
N VAL A 459 -5.30 22.61 13.07
CA VAL A 459 -5.36 24.08 13.08
C VAL A 459 -5.46 24.67 11.69
N ILE A 460 -4.83 24.03 10.68
CA ILE A 460 -4.79 24.55 9.30
C ILE A 460 -5.25 23.45 8.32
N PRO A 461 -6.50 22.96 8.42
CA PRO A 461 -7.00 21.87 7.58
C PRO A 461 -7.10 22.24 6.09
N SER A 462 -6.95 23.52 5.72
CA SER A 462 -6.89 24.01 4.34
C SER A 462 -5.58 23.66 3.62
N ILE A 463 -4.53 23.23 4.35
CA ILE A 463 -3.31 22.70 3.74
C ILE A 463 -3.54 21.24 3.39
N SER A 464 -3.33 20.90 2.11
CA SER A 464 -3.45 19.53 1.61
C SER A 464 -2.63 18.55 2.45
N TRP A 465 -3.26 17.44 2.84
CA TRP A 465 -2.62 16.36 3.59
C TRP A 465 -1.43 15.73 2.86
N LEU A 466 -1.33 15.89 1.55
CA LEU A 466 -0.17 15.45 0.77
C LEU A 466 1.09 16.25 1.12
N TRP A 467 0.95 17.55 1.40
CA TRP A 467 2.06 18.39 1.86
C TRP A 467 2.61 17.98 3.23
N TRP A 468 1.81 17.30 4.06
CA TRP A 468 2.30 16.83 5.38
C TRP A 468 3.47 15.86 5.25
N ASN A 469 3.56 15.10 4.16
CA ASN A 469 4.71 14.23 3.90
C ASN A 469 6.00 15.03 3.72
N VAL A 470 5.93 16.20 3.07
CA VAL A 470 7.08 17.10 2.83
C VAL A 470 7.43 17.88 4.09
N ILE A 471 6.42 18.51 4.69
CA ILE A 471 6.60 19.41 5.85
C ILE A 471 7.07 18.62 7.06
N GLY A 472 6.43 17.48 7.36
CA GLY A 472 6.83 16.59 8.45
C GLY A 472 8.23 16.00 8.25
N LEU A 473 8.57 15.62 7.01
CA LEU A 473 9.93 15.20 6.64
C LEU A 473 10.96 16.30 6.92
N ALA A 474 10.72 17.51 6.41
CA ALA A 474 11.63 18.65 6.57
C ALA A 474 11.82 19.00 8.06
N ALA A 475 10.73 19.07 8.81
CA ALA A 475 10.77 19.32 10.25
C ALA A 475 11.58 18.25 10.99
N THR A 476 11.40 16.97 10.63
CA THR A 476 12.14 15.84 11.22
C THR A 476 13.63 15.97 10.94
N ILE A 477 14.02 16.25 9.69
CA ILE A 477 15.43 16.38 9.32
C ILE A 477 16.07 17.60 9.99
N CYS A 478 15.43 18.76 9.92
CA CYS A 478 15.97 19.99 10.52
C CYS A 478 16.20 19.84 12.03
N MET A 479 15.16 19.42 12.76
CA MET A 479 15.27 19.24 14.22
C MET A 479 16.19 18.08 14.58
N GLY A 480 16.19 17.00 13.79
CA GLY A 480 17.09 15.88 13.97
C GLY A 480 18.56 16.29 13.89
N LEU A 481 18.93 17.11 12.92
CA LEU A 481 20.29 17.64 12.78
C LEU A 481 20.64 18.66 13.89
N MET A 482 19.73 19.58 14.17
CA MET A 482 19.94 20.62 15.19
C MET A 482 20.15 20.05 16.61
N THR A 483 19.50 18.93 16.92
CA THR A 483 19.56 18.30 18.24
C THR A 483 20.53 17.12 18.31
N SER A 484 21.23 16.83 17.21
CA SER A 484 22.31 15.85 17.17
C SER A 484 23.61 16.44 17.77
N GLY A 485 24.25 15.65 18.63
CA GLY A 485 25.58 15.99 19.19
C GLY A 485 26.71 15.43 18.32
N GLN A 486 27.89 15.22 18.94
CA GLN A 486 29.00 14.56 18.24
C GLN A 486 28.68 13.10 17.92
N ALA A 487 28.94 12.70 16.66
CA ALA A 487 28.64 11.37 16.14
C ALA A 487 29.68 10.31 16.58
N SER A 488 29.27 9.05 16.50
CA SER A 488 30.09 7.84 16.66
C SER A 488 31.25 7.78 15.66
N SER A 489 32.25 6.92 15.91
CA SER A 489 33.46 6.80 15.08
C SER A 489 33.12 6.48 13.60
N GLU A 490 33.83 7.11 12.65
CA GLU A 490 33.59 7.00 11.20
C GLU A 490 33.69 5.57 10.64
N GLN A 491 34.48 4.71 11.27
CA GLN A 491 34.71 3.34 10.76
C GLN A 491 33.53 2.40 10.89
N GLU A 492 32.65 2.57 11.90
CA GLU A 492 31.48 1.74 12.12
C GLU A 492 30.30 2.09 11.18
N LEU A 493 30.34 3.26 10.53
CA LEU A 493 29.24 3.79 9.75
C LEU A 493 29.31 3.49 8.24
N THR A 494 30.45 3.03 7.72
CA THR A 494 30.72 2.93 6.28
C THR A 494 29.71 2.03 5.54
N ASP A 495 29.25 0.96 6.17
CA ASP A 495 28.27 0.01 5.59
C ASP A 495 26.80 0.41 5.84
N LEU A 496 26.56 1.45 6.63
CA LEU A 496 25.23 1.93 6.99
C LEU A 496 24.86 3.25 6.32
N LEU A 497 25.84 3.93 5.74
CA LEU A 497 25.64 5.19 5.03
C LEU A 497 25.62 4.98 3.51
N TRP A 498 24.73 5.68 2.86
CA TRP A 498 24.76 5.78 1.41
C TRP A 498 25.89 6.72 0.95
N SER A 499 26.61 6.32 -0.08
CA SER A 499 27.56 7.17 -0.80
C SER A 499 27.62 6.74 -2.27
N PRO A 500 28.10 7.61 -3.20
CA PRO A 500 28.32 7.21 -4.59
C PRO A 500 29.28 6.02 -4.74
N ALA A 501 30.26 5.91 -3.86
CA ALA A 501 31.20 4.78 -3.83
C ALA A 501 30.49 3.51 -3.35
N PHE A 502 29.65 3.61 -2.28
CA PHE A 502 28.83 2.52 -1.79
C PHE A 502 27.92 1.97 -2.91
N TYR A 503 27.21 2.87 -3.61
CA TYR A 503 26.31 2.47 -4.71
C TYR A 503 27.08 1.74 -5.84
N ARG A 504 28.23 2.26 -6.28
CA ARG A 504 29.07 1.60 -7.31
C ARG A 504 29.52 0.20 -6.91
N ASN A 505 29.76 -0.03 -5.62
CA ASN A 505 30.21 -1.29 -5.04
C ASN A 505 29.08 -2.16 -4.47
N ALA A 506 27.82 -1.85 -4.78
CA ALA A 506 26.66 -2.56 -4.25
C ALA A 506 26.46 -3.97 -4.86
N GLY A 507 27.30 -4.40 -5.81
CA GLY A 507 27.25 -5.75 -6.40
C GLY A 507 26.27 -5.88 -7.58
N PHE A 508 26.02 -4.79 -8.31
CA PHE A 508 25.27 -4.82 -9.55
C PHE A 508 26.06 -5.53 -10.65
N THR A 509 25.38 -6.40 -11.40
CA THR A 509 26.00 -7.09 -12.57
C THR A 509 25.96 -6.25 -13.84
N LYS A 510 25.10 -5.21 -13.87
CA LYS A 510 24.91 -4.30 -14.99
C LYS A 510 24.58 -2.89 -14.54
N SER A 511 24.73 -1.92 -15.46
CA SER A 511 24.29 -0.55 -15.22
C SER A 511 22.76 -0.44 -15.28
N TRP A 512 22.15 0.20 -14.26
CA TRP A 512 20.71 0.48 -14.18
C TRP A 512 20.34 1.89 -14.64
N VAL A 513 21.33 2.73 -14.98
CA VAL A 513 21.11 4.11 -15.45
C VAL A 513 20.13 4.17 -16.64
N PRO A 514 20.20 3.28 -17.66
CA PRO A 514 19.20 3.30 -18.74
C PRO A 514 17.77 3.03 -18.27
N ALA A 515 17.58 2.14 -17.27
CA ALA A 515 16.27 1.88 -16.70
C ALA A 515 15.71 3.09 -15.94
N TYR A 516 16.55 3.82 -15.20
CA TYR A 516 16.15 5.07 -14.55
C TYR A 516 15.80 6.16 -15.59
N GLY A 517 16.60 6.27 -16.66
CA GLY A 517 16.29 7.16 -17.78
C GLY A 517 14.94 6.83 -18.43
N PHE A 518 14.66 5.53 -18.62
CA PHE A 518 13.36 5.07 -19.11
C PHE A 518 12.22 5.47 -18.17
N LEU A 519 12.33 5.26 -16.85
CA LEU A 519 11.30 5.66 -15.89
C LEU A 519 11.06 7.18 -15.89
N GLY A 520 12.12 7.98 -16.04
CA GLY A 520 11.98 9.43 -16.23
C GLY A 520 11.21 9.81 -17.50
N LEU A 521 11.57 9.19 -18.64
CA LEU A 521 10.85 9.36 -19.91
C LEU A 521 9.41 8.83 -19.81
N TRP A 522 9.18 7.72 -19.10
CA TRP A 522 7.86 7.18 -18.84
C TRP A 522 6.99 8.19 -18.11
N THR A 523 7.51 8.85 -17.06
CA THR A 523 6.79 9.93 -16.35
C THR A 523 6.39 11.07 -17.30
N LEU A 524 7.29 11.50 -18.20
CA LEU A 524 7.00 12.53 -19.20
C LEU A 524 5.94 12.09 -20.22
N LEU A 525 6.01 10.84 -20.67
CA LEU A 525 5.00 10.26 -21.55
C LEU A 525 3.63 10.22 -20.87
N LEU A 526 3.57 9.76 -19.61
CA LEU A 526 2.35 9.75 -18.83
C LEU A 526 1.78 11.16 -18.65
N MET A 527 2.63 12.15 -18.38
CA MET A 527 2.24 13.55 -18.34
C MET A 527 1.59 14.00 -19.67
N GLY A 528 2.18 13.61 -20.80
CA GLY A 528 1.60 13.89 -22.13
C GLY A 528 0.23 13.23 -22.31
N VAL A 529 0.06 11.98 -21.86
CA VAL A 529 -1.24 11.28 -21.90
C VAL A 529 -2.28 12.02 -21.03
N LEU A 530 -1.91 12.46 -19.83
CA LEU A 530 -2.82 13.17 -18.91
C LEU A 530 -3.23 14.54 -19.45
N LEU A 531 -2.35 15.23 -20.19
CA LEU A 531 -2.70 16.46 -20.88
C LEU A 531 -3.83 16.25 -21.91
N GLY A 532 -3.87 15.06 -22.54
CA GLY A 532 -4.94 14.68 -23.46
C GLY A 532 -6.33 14.55 -22.81
N PHE A 533 -6.39 14.23 -21.49
CA PHE A 533 -7.66 14.22 -20.74
C PHE A 533 -8.10 15.63 -20.28
N GLY A 534 -7.26 16.64 -20.43
CA GLY A 534 -7.56 18.02 -20.09
C GLY A 534 -6.98 18.47 -18.74
N THR A 535 -7.06 19.79 -18.55
CA THR A 535 -6.55 20.49 -17.35
C THR A 535 -7.66 21.28 -16.69
N ARG A 536 -7.61 21.47 -15.37
CA ARG A 536 -8.45 22.36 -14.58
C ARG A 536 -7.64 23.23 -13.63
#